data_1e58994f99b9dcdf4eee4450194c9546
#
_entry.id   1e58994f99b9dcdf4eee4450194c9546
#
_cell.length_a   1.000
_cell.length_b   1.000
_cell.length_c   1.000
_cell.angle_alpha   90.00
_cell.angle_beta   90.00
_cell.angle_gamma   90.00
#
_symmetry.space_group_name_H-M   'P 1'
#
loop_
_entity.id
_entity.type
_entity.pdbx_description
1 polymer ?
#
loop_
_entity_poly.entity_id
_entity_poly.type
_entity_poly.pdbx_seq_one_letter_code
_entity_poly.pdbx_strand_id
1 'polypeptide(L)'
;MEKKIFHDFDFSDFWDDSDYSLKEYVEDIPSDKLVNSIETELGFKLPASYIELMKIHNGGTPKNCCFPTTEKTSWAEDHVAITGIMGIGRIKSYSLCGSLGSQFMIDEWDYPESGVFICDCPSAGHDMIMLDYSKCGKEGEPEVVYVDQEWDYRKTFLAKDFETFIRGLVSSDVYDTSEQDLIETFGKIKTGRFSDILQAYFKKDTATNFDKVLRNLFKELTKEKGYFGLHEDELSNLAYDIQFYLLSINKTIKTREQFAKEYIPMVAMGNNEISTGGYADFFLDWFDQRTKLKQVTKKIFGGLTFTDDFKRQLFEKIKKYK
;
A
#
# COMPACT_ATOMS: atom_id res chain seq x y z
N MET A 1 -38.27 25.12 12.93
CA MET A 1 -37.31 24.52 11.99
C MET A 1 -36.12 24.06 12.81
N GLU A 2 -35.85 22.77 12.86
CA GLU A 2 -34.63 22.28 13.49
C GLU A 2 -33.43 22.88 12.81
N LYS A 3 -32.47 23.34 13.57
CA LYS A 3 -31.23 23.92 13.05
C LYS A 3 -30.44 22.76 12.41
N LYS A 4 -30.12 22.86 11.12
CA LYS A 4 -29.28 21.89 10.44
C LYS A 4 -27.91 21.81 11.11
N ILE A 5 -27.42 20.59 11.32
CA ILE A 5 -26.12 20.33 12.00
C ILE A 5 -24.99 20.86 11.14
N PHE A 6 -24.99 20.55 9.85
CA PHE A 6 -23.96 20.96 8.88
C PHE A 6 -24.32 22.26 8.14
N HIS A 7 -25.07 23.20 8.76
CA HIS A 7 -25.56 24.43 8.12
C HIS A 7 -24.44 25.36 7.60
N ASP A 8 -23.24 25.24 8.13
CA ASP A 8 -22.04 26.02 7.84
C ASP A 8 -20.93 25.19 7.18
N PHE A 9 -21.21 23.95 6.77
CA PHE A 9 -20.26 23.08 6.10
C PHE A 9 -20.58 22.98 4.60
N ASP A 10 -19.57 23.21 3.77
CA ASP A 10 -19.69 23.14 2.32
C ASP A 10 -19.40 21.73 1.81
N PHE A 11 -20.43 21.05 1.31
CA PHE A 11 -20.35 19.73 0.71
C PHE A 11 -20.14 19.75 -0.81
N SER A 12 -20.02 20.93 -1.45
CA SER A 12 -19.96 21.02 -2.92
C SER A 12 -18.73 20.32 -3.52
N ASP A 13 -17.66 20.17 -2.76
CA ASP A 13 -16.41 19.51 -3.16
C ASP A 13 -15.98 18.41 -2.19
N PHE A 14 -16.93 17.85 -1.43
CA PHE A 14 -16.64 16.86 -0.39
C PHE A 14 -16.46 15.45 -0.97
N TRP A 15 -17.28 15.06 -1.95
CA TRP A 15 -17.33 13.71 -2.49
C TRP A 15 -16.49 13.54 -3.75
N ASP A 16 -15.86 12.36 -3.89
CA ASP A 16 -15.32 11.84 -5.15
C ASP A 16 -16.35 10.89 -5.77
N ASP A 17 -17.12 11.41 -6.75
CA ASP A 17 -18.15 10.65 -7.45
C ASP A 17 -17.57 9.84 -8.62
N SER A 18 -16.47 9.12 -8.39
CA SER A 18 -15.92 8.16 -9.34
C SER A 18 -16.91 7.02 -9.63
N ASP A 19 -16.78 6.36 -10.78
CA ASP A 19 -17.60 5.19 -11.14
C ASP A 19 -17.58 4.11 -10.05
N TYR A 20 -16.46 3.94 -9.37
CA TYR A 20 -16.33 3.01 -8.27
C TYR A 20 -17.14 3.46 -7.04
N SER A 21 -17.02 4.71 -6.63
CA SER A 21 -17.77 5.30 -5.52
C SER A 21 -19.28 5.16 -5.72
N LEU A 22 -19.76 5.60 -6.89
CA LEU A 22 -21.18 5.54 -7.26
C LEU A 22 -21.72 4.10 -7.31
N LYS A 23 -20.91 3.15 -7.76
CA LYS A 23 -21.30 1.75 -7.88
C LYS A 23 -21.34 1.05 -6.53
N GLU A 24 -20.33 1.21 -5.68
CA GLU A 24 -20.12 0.37 -4.50
C GLU A 24 -20.65 0.99 -3.20
N TYR A 25 -20.79 2.34 -3.11
CA TYR A 25 -21.15 3.04 -1.88
C TYR A 25 -22.47 3.81 -1.97
N VAL A 26 -22.75 4.49 -3.10
CA VAL A 26 -23.80 5.50 -3.14
C VAL A 26 -25.17 4.87 -3.33
N GLU A 27 -26.00 4.94 -2.30
CA GLU A 27 -27.39 4.52 -2.27
C GLU A 27 -28.33 5.67 -2.69
N ASP A 28 -29.59 5.35 -2.96
CA ASP A 28 -30.63 6.37 -3.08
C ASP A 28 -30.82 7.12 -1.76
N ILE A 29 -31.24 8.38 -1.81
CA ILE A 29 -31.50 9.21 -0.62
C ILE A 29 -32.50 8.51 0.31
N PRO A 30 -32.15 8.28 1.59
CA PRO A 30 -32.95 7.45 2.47
C PRO A 30 -34.22 8.16 2.93
N SER A 31 -35.36 7.48 2.85
CA SER A 31 -36.60 7.91 3.51
C SER A 31 -36.51 7.65 5.01
N ASP A 32 -37.28 8.37 5.83
CA ASP A 32 -37.36 8.12 7.28
C ASP A 32 -37.79 6.67 7.59
N LYS A 33 -38.63 6.07 6.73
CA LYS A 33 -39.02 4.66 6.85
C LYS A 33 -37.82 3.72 6.65
N LEU A 34 -36.96 4.01 5.71
CA LEU A 34 -35.73 3.22 5.48
C LEU A 34 -34.75 3.39 6.64
N VAL A 35 -34.55 4.62 7.12
CA VAL A 35 -33.70 4.88 8.30
C VAL A 35 -34.19 4.04 9.51
N ASN A 36 -35.48 4.14 9.86
CA ASN A 36 -36.04 3.35 10.98
C ASN A 36 -35.88 1.83 10.77
N SER A 37 -35.98 1.35 9.54
CA SER A 37 -35.81 -0.07 9.21
C SER A 37 -34.37 -0.53 9.41
N ILE A 38 -33.37 0.29 8.98
CA ILE A 38 -31.93 0.03 9.16
C ILE A 38 -31.58 0.08 10.65
N GLU A 39 -32.03 1.08 11.40
CA GLU A 39 -31.79 1.17 12.83
C GLU A 39 -32.34 -0.06 13.58
N THR A 40 -33.52 -0.55 13.18
CA THR A 40 -34.12 -1.75 13.77
C THR A 40 -33.27 -2.99 13.51
N GLU A 41 -32.72 -3.12 12.29
CA GLU A 41 -31.90 -4.24 11.86
C GLU A 41 -30.52 -4.21 12.57
N LEU A 42 -29.90 -3.06 12.65
CA LEU A 42 -28.63 -2.88 13.36
C LEU A 42 -28.75 -2.94 14.89
N GLY A 43 -29.94 -2.64 15.42
CA GLY A 43 -30.20 -2.58 16.85
C GLY A 43 -29.64 -1.33 17.55
N PHE A 44 -29.30 -0.27 16.79
CA PHE A 44 -28.79 1.00 17.28
C PHE A 44 -29.51 2.17 16.64
N LYS A 45 -29.63 3.30 17.35
CA LYS A 45 -30.07 4.57 16.78
C LYS A 45 -28.92 5.28 16.09
N LEU A 46 -29.12 5.68 14.83
CA LEU A 46 -28.10 6.43 14.09
C LEU A 46 -28.06 7.90 14.56
N PRO A 47 -26.87 8.52 14.67
CA PRO A 47 -26.74 9.93 15.02
C PRO A 47 -27.49 10.84 14.03
N ALA A 48 -28.08 11.90 14.53
CA ALA A 48 -28.78 12.87 13.68
C ALA A 48 -27.85 13.49 12.61
N SER A 49 -26.58 13.70 12.95
CA SER A 49 -25.53 14.15 12.02
C SER A 49 -25.27 13.15 10.89
N TYR A 50 -25.25 11.85 11.19
CA TYR A 50 -25.11 10.81 10.16
C TYR A 50 -26.30 10.79 9.22
N ILE A 51 -27.52 10.81 9.77
CA ILE A 51 -28.74 10.83 8.96
C ILE A 51 -28.82 12.10 8.09
N GLU A 52 -28.42 13.27 8.64
CA GLU A 52 -28.43 14.53 7.89
C GLU A 52 -27.45 14.46 6.70
N LEU A 53 -26.24 13.94 6.89
CA LEU A 53 -25.26 13.75 5.81
C LEU A 53 -25.82 12.80 4.74
N MET A 54 -26.38 11.66 5.14
CA MET A 54 -26.94 10.67 4.20
C MET A 54 -28.18 11.19 3.44
N LYS A 55 -28.90 12.17 3.98
CA LYS A 55 -29.98 12.87 3.26
C LYS A 55 -29.47 13.91 2.27
N ILE A 56 -28.20 14.31 2.34
CA ILE A 56 -27.52 15.15 1.34
C ILE A 56 -26.93 14.26 0.24
N HIS A 57 -26.18 13.24 0.64
CA HIS A 57 -25.53 12.27 -0.24
C HIS A 57 -25.39 10.95 0.53
N ASN A 58 -26.01 9.88 0.03
CA ASN A 58 -26.17 8.64 0.80
C ASN A 58 -24.98 7.67 0.64
N GLY A 59 -23.91 7.93 1.32
CA GLY A 59 -22.64 7.19 1.23
C GLY A 59 -21.73 7.72 0.12
N GLY A 60 -20.52 7.21 0.04
CA GLY A 60 -19.55 7.62 -0.99
C GLY A 60 -18.13 7.75 -0.47
N THR A 61 -17.20 8.07 -1.37
CA THR A 61 -15.79 8.30 -1.07
C THR A 61 -15.55 9.79 -0.84
N PRO A 62 -15.12 10.23 0.36
CA PRO A 62 -14.78 11.63 0.57
C PRO A 62 -13.39 11.94 -0.02
N LYS A 63 -13.20 13.15 -0.59
CA LYS A 63 -11.91 13.61 -1.09
C LYS A 63 -10.88 13.79 0.03
N ASN A 64 -11.33 14.32 1.16
CA ASN A 64 -10.56 14.34 2.39
C ASN A 64 -10.79 13.02 3.13
N CYS A 65 -9.83 12.12 3.02
CA CYS A 65 -9.99 10.72 3.47
C CYS A 65 -9.13 10.35 4.69
N CYS A 66 -8.39 11.29 5.27
CA CYS A 66 -7.56 11.03 6.45
C CYS A 66 -8.11 11.73 7.69
N PHE A 67 -7.99 11.10 8.85
CA PHE A 67 -8.31 11.70 10.14
C PHE A 67 -7.08 11.67 11.06
N PRO A 68 -6.62 12.82 11.60
CA PRO A 68 -5.45 12.89 12.46
C PRO A 68 -5.69 12.15 13.78
N THR A 69 -4.67 11.43 14.26
CA THR A 69 -4.67 10.74 15.56
C THR A 69 -3.51 11.22 16.42
N THR A 70 -3.68 11.11 17.74
CA THR A 70 -2.59 11.33 18.70
C THR A 70 -1.92 10.04 19.12
N GLU A 71 -2.48 8.91 18.71
CA GLU A 71 -1.99 7.57 19.01
C GLU A 71 -1.64 6.85 17.71
N LYS A 72 -0.56 6.09 17.75
CA LYS A 72 -0.17 5.19 16.68
C LYS A 72 -1.20 4.08 16.50
N THR A 73 -1.46 3.72 15.24
CA THR A 73 -2.26 2.56 14.82
C THR A 73 -1.38 1.60 14.00
N SER A 74 -1.93 0.46 13.56
CA SER A 74 -1.26 -0.41 12.58
C SER A 74 -1.09 0.28 11.22
N TRP A 75 -1.98 1.22 10.89
CA TRP A 75 -1.95 1.97 9.64
C TRP A 75 -0.82 3.02 9.60
N ALA A 76 -0.77 3.93 10.60
CA ALA A 76 0.21 5.03 10.64
C ALA A 76 0.49 5.50 12.06
N GLU A 77 1.53 6.36 12.19
CA GLU A 77 1.96 6.93 13.47
C GLU A 77 1.01 8.02 13.98
N ASP A 78 0.33 8.77 13.10
CA ASP A 78 -0.32 10.04 13.40
C ASP A 78 -1.67 10.28 12.69
N HIS A 79 -2.16 9.31 11.91
CA HIS A 79 -3.46 9.40 11.24
C HIS A 79 -4.04 8.02 10.93
N VAL A 80 -5.33 8.01 10.56
CA VAL A 80 -6.01 6.88 9.92
C VAL A 80 -6.57 7.33 8.58
N ALA A 81 -6.73 6.40 7.64
CA ALA A 81 -7.33 6.67 6.34
C ALA A 81 -8.64 5.88 6.18
N ILE A 82 -9.61 6.46 5.47
CA ILE A 82 -10.87 5.80 5.08
C ILE A 82 -10.95 5.72 3.56
N THR A 83 -11.55 4.65 3.05
CA THR A 83 -11.87 4.52 1.61
C THR A 83 -13.21 5.16 1.32
N GLY A 84 -14.22 4.87 2.12
CA GLY A 84 -15.54 5.42 1.92
C GLY A 84 -16.43 5.39 3.16
N ILE A 85 -17.48 6.21 3.14
CA ILE A 85 -18.51 6.28 4.15
C ILE A 85 -19.71 5.47 3.67
N MET A 86 -20.19 4.53 4.46
CA MET A 86 -21.29 3.63 4.12
C MET A 86 -22.61 4.37 4.06
N GLY A 87 -23.40 4.11 3.03
CA GLY A 87 -24.76 4.65 2.90
C GLY A 87 -25.80 3.95 3.79
N ILE A 88 -26.88 4.64 4.14
CA ILE A 88 -28.05 4.03 4.78
C ILE A 88 -28.81 3.23 3.73
N GLY A 89 -28.61 1.92 3.71
CA GLY A 89 -29.18 1.04 2.70
C GLY A 89 -28.75 -0.42 2.83
N ARG A 90 -29.08 -1.21 1.76
CA ARG A 90 -28.83 -2.65 1.67
C ARG A 90 -28.33 -3.09 0.27
N ILE A 91 -28.34 -2.16 -0.71
CA ILE A 91 -28.19 -2.53 -2.12
C ILE A 91 -26.71 -2.50 -2.52
N LYS A 92 -25.98 -1.50 -2.03
CA LYS A 92 -24.55 -1.39 -2.33
C LYS A 92 -23.74 -2.31 -1.45
N SER A 93 -22.57 -2.74 -1.95
CA SER A 93 -21.69 -3.60 -1.16
C SER A 93 -21.32 -2.95 0.17
N TYR A 94 -20.96 -1.67 0.14
CA TYR A 94 -20.62 -0.85 1.29
C TYR A 94 -21.79 0.02 1.76
N SER A 95 -22.98 -0.57 1.94
CA SER A 95 -24.08 0.03 2.69
C SER A 95 -24.05 -0.49 4.12
N LEU A 96 -24.67 0.20 5.08
CA LEU A 96 -24.72 -0.24 6.49
C LEU A 96 -25.21 -1.68 6.66
N CYS A 97 -26.20 -2.10 5.86
CA CYS A 97 -26.71 -3.47 5.81
C CYS A 97 -26.44 -4.12 4.44
N GLY A 98 -25.38 -3.74 3.77
CA GLY A 98 -24.90 -4.32 2.51
C GLY A 98 -24.07 -5.58 2.72
N SER A 99 -23.63 -6.21 1.63
CA SER A 99 -22.85 -7.46 1.68
C SER A 99 -21.46 -7.33 2.34
N LEU A 100 -20.93 -6.12 2.45
CA LEU A 100 -19.70 -5.76 3.17
C LEU A 100 -19.99 -4.71 4.25
N GLY A 101 -21.22 -4.68 4.75
CA GLY A 101 -21.68 -3.72 5.75
C GLY A 101 -21.36 -4.13 7.19
N SER A 102 -21.94 -3.39 8.14
CA SER A 102 -21.61 -3.52 9.56
C SER A 102 -21.84 -4.95 10.11
N GLN A 103 -22.94 -5.61 9.77
CA GLN A 103 -23.21 -6.97 10.27
C GLN A 103 -22.23 -7.99 9.69
N PHE A 104 -21.88 -7.88 8.41
CA PHE A 104 -20.88 -8.76 7.78
C PHE A 104 -19.52 -8.69 8.51
N MET A 105 -19.08 -7.49 8.89
CA MET A 105 -17.83 -7.33 9.63
C MET A 105 -17.87 -8.01 11.00
N ILE A 106 -19.02 -7.97 11.66
CA ILE A 106 -19.20 -8.66 12.95
C ILE A 106 -19.23 -10.18 12.77
N ASP A 107 -20.03 -10.69 11.82
CA ASP A 107 -20.29 -12.13 11.68
C ASP A 107 -19.10 -12.91 11.06
N GLU A 108 -18.40 -12.29 10.09
CA GLU A 108 -17.38 -12.99 9.30
C GLU A 108 -15.94 -12.61 9.70
N TRP A 109 -15.77 -11.46 10.36
CA TRP A 109 -14.46 -10.93 10.74
C TRP A 109 -14.27 -10.76 12.25
N ASP A 110 -15.23 -11.23 13.07
CA ASP A 110 -15.20 -11.18 14.53
C ASP A 110 -15.03 -9.76 15.12
N TYR A 111 -15.46 -8.72 14.40
CA TYR A 111 -15.43 -7.35 14.91
C TYR A 111 -16.41 -7.18 16.10
N PRO A 112 -16.15 -6.21 17.04
CA PRO A 112 -16.96 -6.06 18.25
C PRO A 112 -18.41 -5.61 17.95
N GLU A 113 -19.37 -6.22 18.63
CA GLU A 113 -20.84 -5.93 18.53
C GLU A 113 -21.27 -4.64 19.26
N SER A 114 -20.33 -3.79 19.65
CA SER A 114 -20.62 -2.61 20.49
C SER A 114 -21.03 -1.37 19.72
N GLY A 115 -21.23 -1.49 18.40
CA GLY A 115 -21.53 -0.34 17.56
C GLY A 115 -21.85 -0.66 16.10
N VAL A 116 -21.81 0.36 15.27
CA VAL A 116 -22.11 0.29 13.84
C VAL A 116 -20.87 0.72 13.05
N PHE A 117 -20.39 -0.15 12.18
CA PHE A 117 -19.29 0.19 11.25
C PHE A 117 -19.84 1.06 10.13
N ILE A 118 -19.18 2.22 9.95
CA ILE A 118 -19.66 3.29 9.05
C ILE A 118 -18.68 3.66 7.94
N CYS A 119 -17.41 3.29 8.06
CA CYS A 119 -16.45 3.45 6.99
C CYS A 119 -15.55 2.21 6.92
N ASP A 120 -15.21 1.81 5.71
CA ASP A 120 -14.07 0.93 5.47
C ASP A 120 -12.77 1.74 5.31
N CYS A 121 -11.66 1.05 5.50
CA CYS A 121 -10.32 1.60 5.37
C CYS A 121 -9.58 0.94 4.20
N PRO A 122 -8.49 1.53 3.67
CA PRO A 122 -7.74 0.96 2.54
C PRO A 122 -6.92 -0.29 2.89
N SER A 123 -7.24 -0.95 4.00
CA SER A 123 -6.63 -2.17 4.54
C SER A 123 -7.35 -3.46 4.14
N ALA A 124 -8.30 -3.41 3.21
CA ALA A 124 -9.09 -4.56 2.76
C ALA A 124 -9.88 -5.28 3.89
N GLY A 125 -10.37 -4.54 4.88
CA GLY A 125 -11.18 -5.07 5.98
C GLY A 125 -10.41 -5.32 7.28
N HIS A 126 -9.09 -5.13 7.31
CA HIS A 126 -8.30 -5.24 8.55
C HIS A 126 -8.51 -4.08 9.51
N ASP A 127 -9.05 -2.96 9.02
CA ASP A 127 -9.38 -1.79 9.82
C ASP A 127 -10.73 -1.22 9.41
N MET A 128 -11.49 -0.70 10.38
CA MET A 128 -12.80 -0.11 10.15
C MET A 128 -13.04 1.09 11.07
N ILE A 129 -13.89 2.03 10.64
CA ILE A 129 -14.39 3.10 11.50
C ILE A 129 -15.77 2.72 12.03
N MET A 130 -15.96 2.87 13.33
CA MET A 130 -17.18 2.49 14.04
C MET A 130 -17.76 3.65 14.83
N LEU A 131 -19.08 3.76 14.82
CA LEU A 131 -19.85 4.46 15.84
C LEU A 131 -19.90 3.56 17.08
N ASP A 132 -19.18 3.91 18.14
CA ASP A 132 -19.06 3.09 19.34
C ASP A 132 -20.06 3.50 20.41
N TYR A 133 -21.04 2.64 20.68
CA TYR A 133 -22.11 2.86 21.65
C TYR A 133 -21.81 2.31 23.05
N SER A 134 -20.61 1.79 23.28
CA SER A 134 -20.25 1.15 24.56
C SER A 134 -20.39 2.08 25.76
N LYS A 135 -20.25 3.40 25.60
CA LYS A 135 -20.33 4.40 26.67
C LYS A 135 -21.73 5.05 26.80
N CYS A 136 -22.49 5.14 25.73
CA CYS A 136 -23.75 5.90 25.68
C CYS A 136 -24.99 5.03 25.58
N GLY A 137 -24.83 3.73 25.31
CA GLY A 137 -25.96 2.82 25.06
C GLY A 137 -26.57 3.01 23.67
N LYS A 138 -27.37 2.06 23.24
CA LYS A 138 -27.85 1.89 21.85
C LYS A 138 -28.67 3.07 21.28
N GLU A 139 -29.11 3.98 22.08
CA GLU A 139 -29.91 5.16 21.71
C GLU A 139 -29.22 6.50 21.99
N GLY A 140 -27.98 6.45 22.55
CA GLY A 140 -27.19 7.63 22.87
C GLY A 140 -26.36 8.13 21.66
N GLU A 141 -25.64 9.26 21.85
CA GLU A 141 -24.71 9.78 20.87
C GLU A 141 -23.37 9.04 20.98
N PRO A 142 -22.95 8.27 19.94
CA PRO A 142 -21.75 7.46 20.00
C PRO A 142 -20.48 8.26 19.71
N GLU A 143 -19.37 7.80 20.27
CA GLU A 143 -18.05 8.23 19.83
C GLU A 143 -17.71 7.59 18.47
N VAL A 144 -16.81 8.22 17.71
CA VAL A 144 -16.22 7.62 16.51
C VAL A 144 -14.87 7.05 16.87
N VAL A 145 -14.68 5.78 16.57
CA VAL A 145 -13.42 5.06 16.85
C VAL A 145 -12.93 4.32 15.61
N TYR A 146 -11.62 4.21 15.49
CA TYR A 146 -10.97 3.29 14.57
C TYR A 146 -10.79 1.94 15.29
N VAL A 147 -11.11 0.84 14.62
CA VAL A 147 -11.01 -0.52 15.14
C VAL A 147 -9.99 -1.29 14.30
N ASP A 148 -8.97 -1.80 14.95
CA ASP A 148 -7.78 -2.37 14.36
C ASP A 148 -7.72 -3.88 14.61
N GLN A 149 -8.01 -4.70 13.60
CA GLN A 149 -7.98 -6.15 13.68
C GLN A 149 -6.57 -6.67 13.93
N GLU A 150 -5.55 -6.07 13.30
CA GLU A 150 -4.16 -6.46 13.45
C GLU A 150 -3.64 -6.30 14.89
N TRP A 151 -4.30 -5.43 15.68
CA TRP A 151 -4.02 -5.22 17.09
C TRP A 151 -5.14 -5.69 18.00
N ASP A 152 -5.72 -6.86 17.73
CA ASP A 152 -6.71 -7.54 18.54
C ASP A 152 -7.98 -6.67 18.78
N TYR A 153 -8.47 -6.06 17.69
CA TYR A 153 -9.63 -5.15 17.66
C TYR A 153 -9.50 -3.96 18.62
N ARG A 154 -8.27 -3.48 18.81
CA ARG A 154 -8.03 -2.27 19.59
C ARG A 154 -8.81 -1.11 19.03
N LYS A 155 -9.50 -0.38 19.91
CA LYS A 155 -10.21 0.85 19.58
C LYS A 155 -9.33 2.05 19.83
N THR A 156 -9.12 2.87 18.80
CA THR A 156 -8.46 4.18 18.90
C THR A 156 -9.51 5.26 18.75
N PHE A 157 -9.63 6.15 19.74
CA PHE A 157 -10.57 7.27 19.71
C PHE A 157 -10.22 8.25 18.59
N LEU A 158 -11.23 8.64 17.79
CA LEU A 158 -11.08 9.64 16.73
C LEU A 158 -11.85 10.92 17.10
N ALA A 159 -13.14 10.81 17.31
CA ALA A 159 -14.00 11.97 17.55
C ALA A 159 -15.11 11.67 18.57
N LYS A 160 -15.55 12.71 19.27
CA LYS A 160 -16.62 12.61 20.27
C LYS A 160 -18.01 12.34 19.67
N ASP A 161 -18.21 12.66 18.39
CA ASP A 161 -19.43 12.48 17.62
C ASP A 161 -19.11 12.45 16.11
N PHE A 162 -20.08 12.04 15.29
CA PHE A 162 -19.93 11.94 13.84
C PHE A 162 -19.74 13.29 13.16
N GLU A 163 -20.38 14.37 13.65
CA GLU A 163 -20.16 15.72 13.10
C GLU A 163 -18.69 16.14 13.22
N THR A 164 -18.10 15.93 14.40
CA THR A 164 -16.69 16.24 14.66
C THR A 164 -15.76 15.42 13.78
N PHE A 165 -16.10 14.14 13.55
CA PHE A 165 -15.34 13.26 12.65
C PHE A 165 -15.35 13.80 11.21
N ILE A 166 -16.54 14.12 10.65
CA ILE A 166 -16.63 14.65 9.28
C ILE A 166 -15.88 15.98 9.12
N ARG A 167 -16.00 16.88 10.10
CA ARG A 167 -15.30 18.17 10.08
C ARG A 167 -13.78 18.07 10.24
N GLY A 168 -13.32 16.96 10.83
CA GLY A 168 -11.91 16.68 11.06
C GLY A 168 -11.19 15.96 9.92
N LEU A 169 -11.90 15.55 8.88
CA LEU A 169 -11.28 14.90 7.72
C LEU A 169 -10.39 15.88 6.95
N VAL A 170 -9.19 15.43 6.62
CA VAL A 170 -8.17 16.19 5.87
C VAL A 170 -7.71 15.40 4.64
N SER A 171 -7.10 16.11 3.67
CA SER A 171 -6.50 15.47 2.48
C SER A 171 -5.36 14.54 2.88
N SER A 172 -5.22 13.42 2.15
CA SER A 172 -4.04 12.54 2.24
C SER A 172 -2.73 13.26 1.92
N ASP A 173 -2.76 14.36 1.18
CA ASP A 173 -1.57 15.16 0.87
C ASP A 173 -0.89 15.71 2.13
N VAL A 174 -1.64 15.86 3.25
CA VAL A 174 -1.07 16.28 4.55
C VAL A 174 -0.04 15.26 5.07
N TYR A 175 -0.21 14.00 4.70
CA TYR A 175 0.62 12.86 5.14
C TYR A 175 1.49 12.30 4.02
N ASP A 176 1.56 12.97 2.88
CA ASP A 176 2.41 12.53 1.76
C ASP A 176 3.89 12.72 2.12
N THR A 177 4.58 11.59 2.33
CA THR A 177 6.03 11.52 2.60
C THR A 177 6.86 11.20 1.35
N SER A 178 6.24 11.11 0.16
CA SER A 178 6.90 10.62 -1.05
C SER A 178 8.16 11.40 -1.42
N GLU A 179 8.21 12.71 -1.23
CA GLU A 179 9.43 13.49 -1.47
C GLU A 179 10.54 13.15 -0.46
N GLN A 180 10.19 13.02 0.82
CA GLN A 180 11.14 12.64 1.87
C GLN A 180 11.65 11.21 1.66
N ASP A 181 10.76 10.27 1.35
CA ASP A 181 11.09 8.88 1.05
C ASP A 181 12.03 8.77 -0.16
N LEU A 182 11.81 9.60 -1.17
CA LEU A 182 12.66 9.69 -2.34
C LEU A 182 14.05 10.22 -1.98
N ILE A 183 14.14 11.27 -1.15
CA ILE A 183 15.41 11.82 -0.65
C ILE A 183 16.18 10.75 0.13
N GLU A 184 15.52 10.04 1.03
CA GLU A 184 16.12 8.95 1.81
C GLU A 184 16.60 7.81 0.91
N THR A 185 15.81 7.43 -0.08
CA THR A 185 16.15 6.41 -1.07
C THR A 185 17.41 6.80 -1.85
N PHE A 186 17.52 8.04 -2.32
CA PHE A 186 18.74 8.52 -2.96
C PHE A 186 19.94 8.55 -2.00
N GLY A 187 19.72 8.87 -0.74
CA GLY A 187 20.72 8.77 0.31
C GLY A 187 21.25 7.34 0.47
N LYS A 188 20.35 6.36 0.60
CA LYS A 188 20.68 4.92 0.67
C LYS A 188 21.42 4.44 -0.58
N ILE A 189 20.96 4.80 -1.78
CA ILE A 189 21.64 4.46 -3.04
C ILE A 189 23.05 5.04 -3.07
N LYS A 190 23.26 6.24 -2.56
CA LYS A 190 24.56 6.93 -2.57
C LYS A 190 25.55 6.35 -1.58
N THR A 191 25.12 6.07 -0.35
CA THR A 191 26.02 5.75 0.76
C THR A 191 25.75 4.41 1.43
N GLY A 192 24.60 3.78 1.17
CA GLY A 192 24.24 2.49 1.74
C GLY A 192 25.23 1.39 1.34
N ARG A 193 25.32 0.38 2.18
CA ARG A 193 26.25 -0.73 2.01
C ARG A 193 25.60 -1.85 1.20
N PHE A 194 26.22 -2.30 0.15
CA PHE A 194 25.86 -3.55 -0.52
C PHE A 194 26.21 -4.75 0.37
N SER A 195 25.58 -5.92 0.13
CA SER A 195 25.88 -7.15 0.85
C SER A 195 27.39 -7.48 0.82
N ASP A 196 27.88 -8.18 1.83
CA ASP A 196 29.29 -8.60 1.89
C ASP A 196 29.69 -9.44 0.68
N ILE A 197 28.78 -10.24 0.15
CA ILE A 197 28.98 -11.06 -1.04
C ILE A 197 29.20 -10.16 -2.26
N LEU A 198 28.31 -9.19 -2.48
CA LEU A 198 28.42 -8.27 -3.63
C LEU A 198 29.67 -7.41 -3.54
N GLN A 199 29.99 -6.90 -2.36
CA GLN A 199 31.24 -6.15 -2.12
C GLN A 199 32.48 -6.98 -2.40
N ALA A 200 32.49 -8.27 -2.01
CA ALA A 200 33.60 -9.17 -2.33
C ALA A 200 33.76 -9.39 -3.83
N TYR A 201 32.64 -9.41 -4.59
CA TYR A 201 32.69 -9.54 -6.04
C TYR A 201 33.18 -8.27 -6.73
N PHE A 202 32.81 -7.08 -6.26
CA PHE A 202 33.34 -5.81 -6.78
C PHE A 202 34.86 -5.71 -6.64
N LYS A 203 35.43 -6.22 -5.54
CA LYS A 203 36.89 -6.23 -5.31
C LYS A 203 37.66 -7.09 -6.29
N LYS A 204 37.01 -8.09 -6.92
CA LYS A 204 37.66 -8.98 -7.89
C LYS A 204 37.68 -8.40 -9.31
N ASP A 205 36.76 -7.52 -9.67
CA ASP A 205 36.76 -6.78 -10.92
C ASP A 205 36.85 -5.27 -10.64
N THR A 206 38.09 -4.81 -10.49
CA THR A 206 38.34 -3.39 -10.20
C THR A 206 38.32 -2.50 -11.46
N ALA A 207 38.39 -3.12 -12.64
CA ALA A 207 38.49 -2.37 -13.92
C ALA A 207 37.15 -1.69 -14.26
N THR A 208 36.02 -2.30 -13.92
CA THR A 208 34.71 -1.82 -14.31
C THR A 208 34.09 -0.90 -13.28
N ASN A 209 34.49 -0.99 -12.00
CA ASN A 209 33.89 -0.29 -10.87
C ASN A 209 32.35 -0.52 -10.78
N PHE A 210 31.96 -1.78 -10.66
CA PHE A 210 30.54 -2.17 -10.61
C PHE A 210 29.76 -1.55 -9.44
N ASP A 211 30.39 -1.20 -8.34
CA ASP A 211 29.76 -0.45 -7.24
C ASP A 211 29.19 0.88 -7.79
N LYS A 212 30.03 1.68 -8.44
CA LYS A 212 29.60 2.96 -9.02
C LYS A 212 28.54 2.77 -10.12
N VAL A 213 28.74 1.79 -10.99
CA VAL A 213 27.81 1.48 -12.09
C VAL A 213 26.41 1.14 -11.54
N LEU A 214 26.29 0.25 -10.56
CA LEU A 214 25.01 -0.10 -9.97
C LEU A 214 24.35 1.09 -9.26
N ARG A 215 25.11 1.89 -8.52
CA ARG A 215 24.55 3.09 -7.87
C ARG A 215 24.00 4.10 -8.87
N ASN A 216 24.71 4.33 -9.96
CA ASN A 216 24.25 5.26 -11.00
C ASN A 216 23.03 4.70 -11.75
N LEU A 217 23.00 3.38 -12.02
CA LEU A 217 21.84 2.70 -12.60
C LEU A 217 20.62 2.80 -11.67
N PHE A 218 20.79 2.54 -10.37
CA PHE A 218 19.70 2.62 -9.38
C PHE A 218 19.17 4.04 -9.22
N LYS A 219 20.04 5.07 -9.32
CA LYS A 219 19.58 6.47 -9.33
C LYS A 219 18.71 6.77 -10.54
N GLU A 220 19.10 6.31 -11.74
CA GLU A 220 18.30 6.52 -12.96
C GLU A 220 16.96 5.79 -12.85
N LEU A 221 16.96 4.52 -12.41
CA LEU A 221 15.77 3.73 -12.17
C LEU A 221 14.82 4.41 -11.18
N THR A 222 15.36 4.90 -10.06
CA THR A 222 14.54 5.58 -9.03
C THR A 222 13.96 6.89 -9.57
N LYS A 223 14.70 7.64 -10.39
CA LYS A 223 14.18 8.86 -11.03
C LYS A 223 13.04 8.56 -12.00
N GLU A 224 13.17 7.51 -12.81
CA GLU A 224 12.16 7.16 -13.81
C GLU A 224 10.86 6.63 -13.17
N LYS A 225 10.99 5.92 -12.05
CA LYS A 225 9.83 5.30 -11.39
C LYS A 225 9.21 6.13 -10.26
N GLY A 226 9.98 7.08 -9.70
CA GLY A 226 9.59 7.75 -8.46
C GLY A 226 9.83 6.93 -7.19
N TYR A 227 10.32 5.70 -7.29
CA TYR A 227 10.68 4.81 -6.18
C TYR A 227 11.76 3.82 -6.61
N PHE A 228 12.45 3.20 -5.64
CA PHE A 228 13.43 2.14 -5.92
C PHE A 228 12.79 0.76 -5.84
N GLY A 229 12.83 0.03 -6.96
CA GLY A 229 12.37 -1.36 -7.04
C GLY A 229 12.78 -2.01 -8.37
N LEU A 230 13.33 -3.23 -8.31
CA LEU A 230 13.67 -4.01 -9.50
C LEU A 230 12.47 -4.88 -9.91
N HIS A 231 11.95 -4.64 -11.12
CA HIS A 231 10.80 -5.32 -11.71
C HIS A 231 11.18 -5.93 -13.07
N GLU A 232 10.31 -5.83 -14.08
CA GLU A 232 10.51 -6.37 -15.43
C GLU A 232 10.96 -5.32 -16.47
N ASP A 233 11.18 -4.08 -16.05
CA ASP A 233 11.60 -2.99 -16.92
C ASP A 233 13.06 -3.10 -17.41
N GLU A 234 13.43 -2.26 -18.38
CA GLU A 234 14.74 -2.32 -19.03
C GLU A 234 15.89 -2.04 -18.06
N LEU A 235 15.74 -1.09 -17.12
CA LEU A 235 16.78 -0.76 -16.14
C LEU A 235 16.94 -1.87 -15.10
N SER A 236 15.85 -2.45 -14.66
CA SER A 236 15.86 -3.63 -13.77
C SER A 236 16.52 -4.83 -14.44
N ASN A 237 16.20 -5.09 -15.70
CA ASN A 237 16.84 -6.14 -16.49
C ASN A 237 18.36 -5.91 -16.62
N LEU A 238 18.82 -4.67 -16.78
CA LEU A 238 20.23 -4.35 -16.78
C LEU A 238 20.91 -4.58 -15.43
N ALA A 239 20.22 -4.29 -14.33
CA ALA A 239 20.71 -4.62 -12.99
C ALA A 239 20.87 -6.13 -12.80
N TYR A 240 19.88 -6.93 -13.20
CA TYR A 240 19.98 -8.40 -13.17
C TYR A 240 21.10 -8.92 -14.06
N ASP A 241 21.31 -8.33 -15.24
CA ASP A 241 22.42 -8.69 -16.14
C ASP A 241 23.79 -8.48 -15.45
N ILE A 242 23.98 -7.34 -14.78
CA ILE A 242 25.22 -7.05 -14.04
C ILE A 242 25.40 -8.04 -12.89
N GLN A 243 24.34 -8.28 -12.11
CA GLN A 243 24.36 -9.16 -10.94
C GLN A 243 24.65 -10.62 -11.34
N PHE A 244 24.00 -11.11 -12.40
CA PHE A 244 24.30 -12.46 -12.93
C PHE A 244 25.73 -12.56 -13.49
N TYR A 245 26.21 -11.53 -14.18
CA TYR A 245 27.61 -11.51 -14.65
C TYR A 245 28.55 -11.67 -13.46
N LEU A 246 28.42 -10.84 -12.42
CA LEU A 246 29.24 -10.91 -11.22
C LEU A 246 29.12 -12.28 -10.53
N LEU A 247 27.92 -12.80 -10.40
CA LEU A 247 27.69 -14.12 -9.81
C LEU A 247 28.39 -15.23 -10.65
N SER A 248 28.21 -15.20 -11.96
CA SER A 248 28.73 -16.20 -12.88
C SER A 248 30.26 -16.27 -12.96
N ILE A 249 30.98 -15.17 -12.71
CA ILE A 249 32.44 -15.17 -12.68
C ILE A 249 33.01 -15.57 -11.31
N ASN A 250 32.19 -15.53 -10.25
CA ASN A 250 32.61 -15.81 -8.88
C ASN A 250 32.14 -17.17 -8.35
N LYS A 251 31.08 -17.73 -8.95
CA LYS A 251 30.47 -19.01 -8.56
C LYS A 251 30.24 -19.92 -9.77
N THR A 252 30.21 -21.22 -9.53
CA THR A 252 29.82 -22.21 -10.55
C THR A 252 28.34 -22.54 -10.38
N ILE A 253 27.50 -21.92 -11.22
CA ILE A 253 26.06 -22.14 -11.25
C ILE A 253 25.73 -23.07 -12.41
N LYS A 254 24.99 -24.14 -12.16
CA LYS A 254 24.68 -25.16 -13.19
C LYS A 254 23.22 -25.19 -13.57
N THR A 255 22.31 -24.76 -12.67
CA THR A 255 20.87 -24.82 -12.84
C THR A 255 20.19 -23.52 -12.40
N ARG A 256 18.91 -23.35 -12.77
CA ARG A 256 18.04 -22.23 -12.34
C ARG A 256 17.90 -22.17 -10.82
N GLU A 257 17.72 -23.34 -10.18
CA GLU A 257 17.57 -23.43 -8.71
C GLU A 257 18.86 -23.01 -7.99
N GLN A 258 20.01 -23.43 -8.54
CA GLN A 258 21.31 -22.95 -8.01
C GLN A 258 21.49 -21.46 -8.21
N PHE A 259 21.04 -20.91 -9.35
CA PHE A 259 21.03 -19.47 -9.55
C PHE A 259 20.21 -18.77 -8.46
N ALA A 260 18.96 -19.16 -8.23
CA ALA A 260 18.12 -18.56 -7.19
C ALA A 260 18.79 -18.65 -5.80
N LYS A 261 19.30 -19.84 -5.45
CA LYS A 261 19.96 -20.08 -4.15
C LYS A 261 21.16 -19.18 -3.89
N GLU A 262 21.96 -18.91 -4.91
CA GLU A 262 23.18 -18.08 -4.78
C GLU A 262 22.88 -16.57 -4.98
N TYR A 263 21.83 -16.24 -5.74
CA TYR A 263 21.42 -14.86 -6.01
C TYR A 263 20.78 -14.20 -4.78
N ILE A 264 19.83 -14.85 -4.12
CA ILE A 264 19.08 -14.30 -2.99
C ILE A 264 20.00 -13.76 -1.88
N PRO A 265 20.98 -14.52 -1.33
CA PRO A 265 21.85 -13.98 -0.30
C PRO A 265 22.80 -12.89 -0.82
N MET A 266 23.12 -12.85 -2.13
CA MET A 266 23.94 -11.79 -2.72
C MET A 266 23.22 -10.44 -2.72
N VAL A 267 21.90 -10.44 -2.87
CA VAL A 267 21.07 -9.23 -2.98
C VAL A 267 20.20 -8.99 -1.75
N ALA A 268 20.29 -9.84 -0.72
CA ALA A 268 19.49 -9.76 0.50
C ALA A 268 19.66 -8.42 1.23
N MET A 269 18.60 -8.03 1.93
CA MET A 269 18.60 -6.85 2.81
C MET A 269 19.31 -7.17 4.12
N GLY A 270 20.13 -6.25 4.60
CA GLY A 270 20.67 -6.24 5.94
C GLY A 270 20.56 -4.84 6.56
N ASN A 271 20.87 -4.69 7.86
CA ASN A 271 20.88 -3.39 8.51
C ASN A 271 21.83 -2.43 7.77
N ASN A 272 21.30 -1.33 7.24
CA ASN A 272 21.98 -0.34 6.42
C ASN A 272 22.50 -0.85 5.06
N GLU A 273 22.06 -2.01 4.59
CA GLU A 273 22.39 -2.51 3.25
C GLU A 273 21.35 -2.03 2.22
N ILE A 274 21.81 -1.79 0.99
CA ILE A 274 20.92 -1.57 -0.13
C ILE A 274 20.37 -2.94 -0.55
N SER A 275 19.03 -3.08 -0.57
CA SER A 275 18.43 -4.21 -1.27
C SER A 275 18.58 -3.99 -2.77
N THR A 276 19.28 -4.90 -3.43
CA THR A 276 19.58 -4.81 -4.87
C THR A 276 18.87 -5.89 -5.69
N GLY A 277 18.02 -6.69 -5.07
CA GLY A 277 17.25 -7.76 -5.69
C GLY A 277 15.82 -7.36 -6.00
N GLY A 278 15.24 -7.99 -7.02
CA GLY A 278 13.81 -8.02 -7.26
C GLY A 278 13.14 -9.16 -6.51
N TYR A 279 11.80 -9.20 -6.52
CA TYR A 279 11.04 -10.36 -6.09
C TYR A 279 11.40 -11.60 -6.92
N ALA A 280 11.21 -12.79 -6.32
CA ALA A 280 11.61 -14.06 -6.92
C ALA A 280 11.10 -14.26 -8.36
N ASP A 281 9.87 -13.89 -8.64
CA ASP A 281 9.25 -14.02 -9.95
C ASP A 281 9.98 -13.18 -10.99
N PHE A 282 10.33 -11.91 -10.70
CA PHE A 282 10.98 -11.01 -11.65
C PHE A 282 12.38 -11.47 -12.06
N PHE A 283 13.26 -11.81 -11.11
CA PHE A 283 14.61 -12.21 -11.48
C PHE A 283 14.68 -13.61 -12.07
N LEU A 284 13.74 -14.50 -11.72
CA LEU A 284 13.63 -15.82 -12.32
C LEU A 284 13.07 -15.78 -13.73
N ASP A 285 12.05 -14.94 -13.99
CA ASP A 285 11.50 -14.71 -15.32
C ASP A 285 12.53 -14.04 -16.23
N TRP A 286 13.29 -13.06 -15.70
CA TRP A 286 14.45 -12.51 -16.40
C TRP A 286 15.45 -13.61 -16.80
N PHE A 287 15.80 -14.51 -15.88
CA PHE A 287 16.76 -15.59 -16.16
C PHE A 287 16.23 -16.56 -17.23
N ASP A 288 14.96 -16.94 -17.16
CA ASP A 288 14.29 -17.79 -18.15
C ASP A 288 14.27 -17.09 -19.52
N GLN A 289 13.97 -15.78 -19.57
CA GLN A 289 14.01 -15.00 -20.79
C GLN A 289 15.40 -14.95 -21.41
N ARG A 290 16.47 -14.68 -20.63
CA ARG A 290 17.86 -14.69 -21.11
C ARG A 290 18.27 -16.07 -21.65
N THR A 291 17.80 -17.13 -21.00
CA THR A 291 18.03 -18.52 -21.45
C THR A 291 17.30 -18.81 -22.76
N LYS A 292 16.03 -18.44 -22.88
CA LYS A 292 15.23 -18.56 -24.10
C LYS A 292 15.83 -17.82 -25.29
N LEU A 293 16.35 -16.64 -25.04
CA LEU A 293 17.06 -15.82 -26.04
C LEU A 293 18.48 -16.32 -26.36
N LYS A 294 18.90 -17.45 -25.76
CA LYS A 294 20.25 -18.05 -25.92
C LYS A 294 21.39 -17.10 -25.58
N GLN A 295 21.14 -16.15 -24.66
CA GLN A 295 22.12 -15.23 -24.12
C GLN A 295 22.95 -15.83 -22.99
N VAL A 296 22.39 -16.86 -22.31
CA VAL A 296 23.06 -17.66 -21.30
C VAL A 296 23.57 -18.98 -21.96
N THR A 297 24.81 -19.35 -21.66
CA THR A 297 25.47 -20.56 -22.18
C THR A 297 26.23 -21.30 -21.06
N LYS A 298 26.69 -22.51 -21.34
CA LYS A 298 27.53 -23.28 -20.44
C LYS A 298 29.02 -23.01 -20.72
N LYS A 299 29.80 -22.78 -19.67
CA LYS A 299 31.27 -22.76 -19.74
C LYS A 299 31.80 -24.16 -20.06
N ILE A 300 33.04 -24.24 -20.59
CA ILE A 300 33.74 -25.49 -20.85
C ILE A 300 33.77 -26.43 -19.60
N PHE A 301 33.90 -25.87 -18.42
CA PHE A 301 33.88 -26.60 -17.14
C PHE A 301 32.50 -26.63 -16.43
N GLY A 302 31.41 -26.40 -17.15
CA GLY A 302 30.06 -26.74 -16.70
C GLY A 302 29.28 -25.69 -15.92
N GLY A 303 29.75 -24.46 -15.80
CA GLY A 303 28.99 -23.35 -15.18
C GLY A 303 28.22 -22.52 -16.20
N LEU A 304 27.07 -21.94 -15.81
CA LEU A 304 26.33 -20.99 -16.63
C LEU A 304 27.03 -19.63 -16.67
N THR A 305 26.99 -18.96 -17.82
CA THR A 305 27.54 -17.63 -18.05
C THR A 305 26.84 -16.99 -19.24
N PHE A 306 26.99 -15.70 -19.43
CA PHE A 306 26.58 -15.06 -20.70
C PHE A 306 27.47 -15.49 -21.86
N THR A 307 26.90 -15.49 -23.07
CA THR A 307 27.68 -15.59 -24.31
C THR A 307 28.64 -14.38 -24.46
N ASP A 308 29.70 -14.54 -25.19
CA ASP A 308 30.70 -13.45 -25.38
C ASP A 308 30.09 -12.26 -26.12
N ASP A 309 29.13 -12.51 -27.01
CA ASP A 309 28.40 -11.45 -27.69
C ASP A 309 27.55 -10.65 -26.72
N PHE A 310 26.77 -11.32 -25.87
CA PHE A 310 25.95 -10.65 -24.90
C PHE A 310 26.77 -9.91 -23.80
N LYS A 311 27.94 -10.45 -23.41
CA LYS A 311 28.87 -9.73 -22.54
C LYS A 311 29.34 -8.41 -23.18
N ARG A 312 29.68 -8.42 -24.47
CA ARG A 312 30.05 -7.18 -25.17
C ARG A 312 28.92 -6.16 -25.13
N GLN A 313 27.68 -6.59 -25.42
CA GLN A 313 26.52 -5.71 -25.36
C GLN A 313 26.31 -5.16 -23.94
N LEU A 314 26.40 -5.99 -22.89
CA LEU A 314 26.31 -5.58 -21.50
C LEU A 314 27.34 -4.50 -21.17
N PHE A 315 28.63 -4.74 -21.51
CA PHE A 315 29.70 -3.77 -21.23
C PHE A 315 29.56 -2.46 -22.01
N GLU A 316 28.97 -2.48 -23.20
CA GLU A 316 28.61 -1.24 -23.93
C GLU A 316 27.48 -0.49 -23.19
N LYS A 317 26.41 -1.19 -22.80
CA LYS A 317 25.28 -0.57 -22.10
C LYS A 317 25.67 0.09 -20.77
N ILE A 318 26.56 -0.53 -19.99
CA ILE A 318 26.96 0.01 -18.69
C ILE A 318 27.94 1.17 -18.77
N LYS A 319 28.50 1.50 -19.96
CA LYS A 319 29.43 2.65 -20.11
C LYS A 319 28.81 3.97 -19.65
N LYS A 320 27.52 4.17 -19.88
CA LYS A 320 26.81 5.40 -19.47
C LYS A 320 26.69 5.55 -17.96
N TYR A 321 26.94 4.50 -17.18
CA TYR A 321 26.85 4.49 -15.73
C TYR A 321 28.21 4.53 -15.00
N LYS A 322 29.32 4.57 -15.75
CA LYS A 322 30.69 4.62 -15.20
C LYS A 322 31.10 5.96 -14.57
#